data_459e4b8a01ba2d3097e2f474d6d2a41d
#
_entry.id   459e4b8a01ba2d3097e2f474d6d2a41d
#
_cell.length_a   1.000
_cell.length_b   1.000
_cell.length_c   1.000
_cell.angle_alpha   90.00
_cell.angle_beta   90.00
_cell.angle_gamma   90.00
#
_symmetry.space_group_name_H-M   'P 1'
#
loop_
_entity.id
_entity.type
_entity.pdbx_description
1 polymer ?
#
loop_
_entity_poly.entity_id
_entity_poly.type
_entity_poly.pdbx_seq_one_letter_code
_entity_poly.pdbx_strand_id
1 'polypeptide(L)'
;FDFSPLDEPGLYTIQYGDQKAGPFPIGSHVYDEGWQQTLDVWFPVQMDHMFVNEAYRVWHGAAHLDDARQAPVNHQHFDGYRMGDTTETKYEPGERIPGLNIGGWFDAGDFDIRTGSHCNTVINLVESWEHFSIRRDETMVDQDQRYVDIHRPDGKTDILQQIEHGTLALVAQHRAFGRAIAGIIVPNLHQYHHLGDGSTMTDNLIYDPDLAPYERKGEYSGTPDDRWAFTMRMPSNSYSSIAALAAASRALRGYNEVLAEECIITARRAWVDEQAQPEREGRWGFLGRGVEIRALLQLYLATGESQYADQFKEMIFEALENRPGRNMYDAVLAVPDMDEEYREALVPFVKQYKAYNEGLLEENPYGVPIREGGWAGNESIISWAKTNYLLNRSFPEIIGPEYTYRGLSYIYGCHPYSNISFVSGVGLRSKTVAYGNNRANYSFIAG
;
A
#
# COMPACT_ATOMS: atom_id res chain seq x y z
N PHE A 1 -27.92 0.34 -23.87
CA PHE A 1 -28.40 1.68 -24.17
C PHE A 1 -27.32 2.68 -23.80
N ASP A 2 -26.83 3.42 -24.79
CA ASP A 2 -25.83 4.47 -24.60
C ASP A 2 -26.53 5.84 -24.43
N PHE A 3 -26.28 6.49 -23.30
CA PHE A 3 -26.76 7.83 -22.99
C PHE A 3 -25.63 8.85 -22.76
N SER A 4 -24.41 8.53 -23.23
CA SER A 4 -23.26 9.41 -23.14
C SER A 4 -23.48 10.83 -23.75
N PRO A 5 -24.40 11.03 -24.72
CA PRO A 5 -24.72 12.39 -25.18
C PRO A 5 -25.50 13.24 -24.17
N LEU A 6 -26.00 12.67 -23.07
CA LEU A 6 -26.69 13.40 -22.01
C LEU A 6 -25.65 13.95 -21.02
N ASP A 7 -25.36 15.23 -21.09
CA ASP A 7 -24.34 15.93 -20.31
C ASP A 7 -24.91 17.04 -19.39
N GLU A 8 -26.20 17.30 -19.45
CA GLU A 8 -26.87 18.29 -18.61
C GLU A 8 -26.87 17.82 -17.14
N PRO A 9 -26.36 18.63 -16.20
CA PRO A 9 -26.34 18.24 -14.79
C PRO A 9 -27.75 18.04 -14.22
N GLY A 10 -27.96 16.93 -13.49
CA GLY A 10 -29.26 16.63 -12.89
C GLY A 10 -29.35 15.22 -12.28
N LEU A 11 -30.54 14.91 -11.76
CA LEU A 11 -30.89 13.56 -11.31
C LEU A 11 -31.74 12.85 -12.35
N TYR A 12 -31.28 11.72 -12.80
CA TYR A 12 -31.87 10.98 -13.91
C TYR A 12 -32.32 9.59 -13.49
N THR A 13 -33.33 9.12 -14.18
CA THR A 13 -33.84 7.75 -14.04
C THR A 13 -33.96 7.14 -15.43
N ILE A 14 -33.48 5.92 -15.60
CA ILE A 14 -33.71 5.14 -16.83
C ILE A 14 -34.92 4.26 -16.59
N GLN A 15 -35.88 4.29 -17.52
CA GLN A 15 -37.04 3.41 -17.50
C GLN A 15 -37.14 2.64 -18.81
N TYR A 16 -37.35 1.33 -18.74
CA TYR A 16 -37.59 0.46 -19.86
C TYR A 16 -38.74 -0.51 -19.52
N GLY A 17 -39.88 -0.29 -20.10
CA GLY A 17 -41.10 -1.02 -19.72
C GLY A 17 -41.44 -0.77 -18.24
N ASP A 18 -41.59 -1.85 -17.49
CA ASP A 18 -41.82 -1.80 -16.03
C ASP A 18 -40.55 -1.71 -15.17
N GLN A 19 -39.37 -1.80 -15.81
CA GLN A 19 -38.08 -1.70 -15.11
C GLN A 19 -37.66 -0.26 -14.99
N LYS A 20 -37.12 0.08 -13.81
CA LYS A 20 -36.64 1.41 -13.47
C LYS A 20 -35.30 1.31 -12.75
N ALA A 21 -34.31 2.08 -13.22
CA ALA A 21 -33.00 2.23 -12.57
C ALA A 21 -32.73 3.71 -12.27
N GLY A 22 -32.21 3.99 -11.08
CA GLY A 22 -31.96 5.34 -10.59
C GLY A 22 -32.82 5.68 -9.35
N PRO A 23 -32.85 6.96 -8.93
CA PRO A 23 -32.16 8.07 -9.59
C PRO A 23 -30.63 8.01 -9.46
N PHE A 24 -29.90 8.53 -10.45
CA PHE A 24 -28.47 8.73 -10.43
C PHE A 24 -28.12 10.14 -10.89
N PRO A 25 -27.04 10.75 -10.36
CA PRO A 25 -26.61 12.07 -10.78
C PRO A 25 -25.81 12.01 -12.08
N ILE A 26 -25.99 13.04 -12.91
CA ILE A 26 -25.05 13.45 -13.96
C ILE A 26 -24.50 14.81 -13.56
N GLY A 27 -23.17 14.98 -13.60
CA GLY A 27 -22.51 16.22 -13.23
C GLY A 27 -21.00 16.09 -13.15
N SER A 28 -20.32 17.21 -13.05
CA SER A 28 -18.84 17.27 -13.01
C SER A 28 -18.23 16.88 -11.66
N HIS A 29 -19.04 16.72 -10.60
CA HIS A 29 -18.58 16.53 -9.22
C HIS A 29 -19.02 15.22 -8.58
N VAL A 30 -19.48 14.25 -9.38
CA VAL A 30 -20.06 12.98 -8.85
C VAL A 30 -19.05 12.09 -8.14
N TYR A 31 -17.75 12.30 -8.33
CA TYR A 31 -16.66 11.55 -7.72
C TYR A 31 -15.87 12.32 -6.65
N ASP A 32 -16.16 13.61 -6.43
CA ASP A 32 -15.31 14.50 -5.62
C ASP A 32 -15.08 14.01 -4.19
N GLU A 33 -16.05 13.35 -3.57
CA GLU A 33 -15.98 12.86 -2.20
C GLU A 33 -15.77 11.34 -2.09
N GLY A 34 -15.67 10.65 -3.23
CA GLY A 34 -15.61 9.18 -3.26
C GLY A 34 -14.29 8.59 -2.73
N TRP A 35 -13.22 9.37 -2.63
CA TRP A 35 -11.91 8.91 -2.21
C TRP A 35 -11.64 9.11 -0.72
N GLN A 36 -12.34 10.02 -0.03
CA GLN A 36 -12.05 10.43 1.35
C GLN A 36 -12.08 9.23 2.30
N GLN A 37 -13.10 8.40 2.19
CA GLN A 37 -13.25 7.21 3.03
C GLN A 37 -12.09 6.22 2.87
N THR A 38 -11.48 6.14 1.69
CA THR A 38 -10.34 5.24 1.44
C THR A 38 -9.04 5.72 2.12
N LEU A 39 -8.95 7.00 2.46
CA LEU A 39 -7.88 7.53 3.30
C LEU A 39 -8.25 7.43 4.78
N ASP A 40 -9.47 7.81 5.14
CA ASP A 40 -9.90 7.90 6.54
C ASP A 40 -9.90 6.52 7.23
N VAL A 41 -10.19 5.43 6.50
CA VAL A 41 -10.25 4.06 7.05
C VAL A 41 -8.93 3.59 7.66
N TRP A 42 -7.80 4.13 7.24
CA TRP A 42 -6.49 3.76 7.76
C TRP A 42 -6.32 4.11 9.24
N PHE A 43 -6.91 5.21 9.70
CA PHE A 43 -6.81 5.66 11.08
C PHE A 43 -7.50 4.71 12.07
N PRO A 44 -8.81 4.42 11.95
CA PRO A 44 -9.51 3.59 12.93
C PRO A 44 -9.20 2.10 12.83
N VAL A 45 -8.71 1.62 11.68
CA VAL A 45 -8.66 0.19 11.39
C VAL A 45 -7.24 -0.36 11.39
N GLN A 46 -6.26 0.40 10.86
CA GLN A 46 -4.98 -0.19 10.49
C GLN A 46 -3.76 0.39 11.20
N MET A 47 -3.83 1.55 11.85
CA MET A 47 -2.64 2.13 12.51
C MET A 47 -2.14 1.26 13.66
N ASP A 48 -1.00 0.60 13.44
CA ASP A 48 -0.36 -0.24 14.45
C ASP A 48 0.39 0.58 15.51
N HIS A 49 0.59 0.03 16.70
CA HIS A 49 1.26 0.63 17.83
C HIS A 49 0.65 1.92 18.38
N MET A 50 -0.53 2.32 17.93
CA MET A 50 -1.21 3.56 18.28
C MET A 50 -2.48 3.28 19.08
N PHE A 51 -2.78 4.15 20.04
CA PHE A 51 -4.11 4.23 20.65
C PHE A 51 -4.99 5.12 19.79
N VAL A 52 -6.07 4.59 19.25
CA VAL A 52 -6.95 5.30 18.31
C VAL A 52 -8.29 5.61 18.95
N ASN A 53 -8.56 6.90 19.12
CA ASN A 53 -9.77 7.46 19.73
C ASN A 53 -10.61 8.22 18.70
N GLU A 54 -11.92 8.24 18.94
CA GLU A 54 -12.87 9.06 18.20
C GLU A 54 -13.97 9.53 19.15
N ALA A 55 -13.94 10.80 19.55
CA ALA A 55 -14.93 11.40 20.46
C ALA A 55 -15.13 10.58 21.76
N TYR A 56 -16.16 9.74 21.83
CA TYR A 56 -16.48 8.88 22.99
C TYR A 56 -16.24 7.40 22.73
N ARG A 57 -15.44 7.08 21.73
CA ARG A 57 -15.20 5.71 21.30
C ARG A 57 -13.70 5.46 21.15
N VAL A 58 -13.25 4.34 21.66
CA VAL A 58 -11.94 3.80 21.39
C VAL A 58 -12.06 2.76 20.27
N TRP A 59 -11.35 2.93 19.17
CA TRP A 59 -11.30 1.97 18.10
C TRP A 59 -10.40 0.79 18.46
N HIS A 60 -9.20 1.08 18.92
CA HIS A 60 -8.29 0.08 19.50
C HIS A 60 -7.24 0.74 20.41
N GLY A 61 -6.64 -0.06 21.28
CA GLY A 61 -5.53 0.36 22.12
C GLY A 61 -4.20 0.40 21.38
N ALA A 62 -3.16 0.88 22.06
CA ALA A 62 -1.80 0.76 21.58
C ALA A 62 -1.37 -0.71 21.69
N ALA A 63 -1.53 -1.44 20.60
CA ALA A 63 -1.30 -2.86 20.50
C ALA A 63 0.15 -3.20 20.15
N HIS A 64 0.57 -4.43 20.45
CA HIS A 64 1.85 -4.99 20.00
C HIS A 64 3.10 -4.23 20.45
N LEU A 65 3.09 -3.65 21.65
CA LEU A 65 4.20 -2.84 22.17
C LEU A 65 5.40 -3.69 22.62
N ASP A 66 5.20 -4.98 22.85
CA ASP A 66 6.19 -5.97 23.25
C ASP A 66 6.79 -6.78 22.09
N ASP A 67 6.25 -6.60 20.90
CA ASP A 67 6.60 -7.26 19.65
C ASP A 67 8.04 -7.01 19.16
N ALA A 68 8.30 -7.53 17.97
CA ALA A 68 9.56 -7.36 17.25
C ALA A 68 10.73 -8.05 17.95
N ARG A 69 10.51 -9.30 18.38
CA ARG A 69 11.56 -10.21 18.79
C ARG A 69 12.13 -10.94 17.60
N GLN A 70 13.43 -11.25 17.64
CA GLN A 70 14.09 -12.01 16.60
C GLN A 70 13.44 -13.38 16.43
N ALA A 71 12.96 -13.70 15.24
CA ALA A 71 12.43 -15.01 14.92
C ALA A 71 13.50 -16.10 15.08
N PRO A 72 13.12 -17.32 15.51
CA PRO A 72 14.05 -18.44 15.66
C PRO A 72 14.59 -18.92 14.31
N VAL A 73 15.84 -19.41 14.32
CA VAL A 73 16.47 -20.01 13.13
C VAL A 73 15.70 -21.27 12.67
N ASN A 74 15.79 -21.58 11.38
CA ASN A 74 15.12 -22.74 10.75
C ASN A 74 13.59 -22.75 10.92
N HIS A 75 12.98 -21.62 11.26
CA HIS A 75 11.53 -21.52 11.37
C HIS A 75 10.87 -21.48 9.98
N GLN A 76 9.81 -22.28 9.81
CA GLN A 76 8.98 -22.30 8.61
C GLN A 76 7.59 -21.79 8.96
N HIS A 77 7.20 -20.69 8.33
CA HIS A 77 5.89 -20.10 8.52
C HIS A 77 4.90 -20.60 7.45
N PHE A 78 3.62 -20.72 7.81
CA PHE A 78 2.59 -21.26 6.92
C PHE A 78 2.36 -20.39 5.67
N ASP A 79 2.55 -19.06 5.74
CA ASP A 79 2.47 -18.12 4.62
C ASP A 79 3.76 -18.00 3.79
N GLY A 80 4.72 -18.90 4.04
CA GLY A 80 5.96 -18.96 3.29
C GLY A 80 7.08 -18.05 3.77
N TYR A 81 6.89 -17.30 4.87
CA TYR A 81 8.01 -16.67 5.57
C TYR A 81 8.91 -17.76 6.17
N ARG A 82 10.18 -17.52 6.21
CA ARG A 82 11.12 -18.50 6.73
C ARG A 82 12.35 -17.83 7.32
N MET A 83 12.95 -18.50 8.29
CA MET A 83 14.30 -18.22 8.76
C MET A 83 15.23 -19.34 8.29
N GLY A 84 16.46 -18.96 7.93
CA GLY A 84 17.53 -19.89 7.61
C GLY A 84 18.20 -20.48 8.86
N ASP A 85 19.39 -21.02 8.67
CA ASP A 85 20.25 -21.57 9.72
C ASP A 85 20.90 -20.49 10.61
N THR A 86 20.80 -19.23 10.21
CA THR A 86 21.23 -18.06 10.99
C THR A 86 20.12 -17.00 11.01
N THR A 87 20.20 -16.05 11.93
CA THR A 87 19.30 -14.90 11.99
C THR A 87 19.65 -13.81 10.95
N GLU A 88 20.83 -13.91 10.32
CA GLU A 88 21.43 -12.85 9.46
C GLU A 88 21.55 -11.49 10.16
N THR A 89 21.52 -11.46 11.49
CA THR A 89 21.61 -10.25 12.32
C THR A 89 22.51 -10.49 13.54
N LYS A 90 22.74 -9.44 14.32
CA LYS A 90 23.44 -9.54 15.61
C LYS A 90 22.55 -10.02 16.75
N TYR A 91 21.25 -10.13 16.54
CA TYR A 91 20.29 -10.50 17.57
C TYR A 91 20.10 -12.01 17.63
N GLU A 92 20.07 -12.54 18.84
CA GLU A 92 19.78 -13.95 19.10
C GLU A 92 18.27 -14.24 19.00
N PRO A 93 17.86 -15.48 18.68
CA PRO A 93 16.46 -15.88 18.70
C PRO A 93 15.73 -15.50 19.99
N GLY A 94 14.58 -14.84 19.87
CA GLY A 94 13.78 -14.34 21.00
C GLY A 94 14.28 -13.03 21.60
N GLU A 95 15.44 -12.52 21.18
CA GLU A 95 15.93 -11.22 21.64
C GLU A 95 15.07 -10.08 21.10
N ARG A 96 14.74 -9.12 21.96
CA ARG A 96 14.00 -7.93 21.57
C ARG A 96 14.90 -7.01 20.73
N ILE A 97 14.35 -6.53 19.62
CA ILE A 97 15.04 -5.60 18.71
C ILE A 97 14.57 -4.16 19.04
N PRO A 98 15.43 -3.35 19.68
CA PRO A 98 15.01 -2.02 20.14
C PRO A 98 14.57 -1.11 19.00
N GLY A 99 13.44 -0.43 19.18
CA GLY A 99 12.93 0.59 18.26
C GLY A 99 12.29 0.05 16.99
N LEU A 100 12.11 -1.28 16.87
CA LEU A 100 11.47 -1.88 15.70
C LEU A 100 9.93 -1.84 15.76
N ASN A 101 9.35 -1.83 16.96
CA ASN A 101 7.91 -1.76 17.21
C ASN A 101 7.39 -0.31 17.14
N ILE A 102 7.44 0.30 15.96
CA ILE A 102 7.03 1.68 15.73
C ILE A 102 6.41 1.85 14.35
N GLY A 103 5.31 2.60 14.28
CA GLY A 103 4.64 2.91 13.01
C GLY A 103 4.05 1.67 12.33
N GLY A 104 3.66 1.83 11.08
CA GLY A 104 3.13 0.76 10.26
C GLY A 104 1.64 0.53 10.43
N TRP A 105 1.12 -0.35 9.59
CA TRP A 105 -0.29 -0.66 9.52
C TRP A 105 -0.50 -2.18 9.60
N PHE A 106 -1.57 -2.59 10.22
CA PHE A 106 -2.03 -3.98 10.18
C PHE A 106 -2.30 -4.41 8.73
N ASP A 107 -1.73 -5.53 8.29
CA ASP A 107 -1.95 -6.02 6.93
C ASP A 107 -3.38 -6.52 6.74
N ALA A 108 -3.80 -7.48 7.54
CA ALA A 108 -5.14 -8.05 7.47
C ALA A 108 -5.61 -8.43 8.88
N GLY A 109 -6.37 -9.49 9.03
CA GLY A 109 -6.81 -9.96 10.33
C GLY A 109 -5.77 -10.74 11.14
N ASP A 110 -4.60 -10.93 10.61
CA ASP A 110 -3.41 -11.51 11.25
C ASP A 110 -2.44 -10.47 11.81
N PHE A 111 -2.71 -9.20 11.51
CA PHE A 111 -1.98 -8.05 12.03
C PHE A 111 -0.50 -7.96 11.64
N ASP A 112 -0.07 -8.68 10.63
CA ASP A 112 1.31 -8.65 10.15
C ASP A 112 1.74 -7.24 9.70
N ILE A 113 2.99 -6.87 9.96
CA ILE A 113 3.68 -5.74 9.31
C ILE A 113 4.56 -6.29 8.19
N ARG A 114 3.99 -6.43 7.00
CA ARG A 114 4.67 -6.94 5.81
C ARG A 114 5.41 -5.81 5.11
N THR A 115 6.74 -5.90 5.06
CA THR A 115 7.57 -4.83 4.49
C THR A 115 7.19 -4.45 3.07
N GLY A 116 6.93 -5.44 2.20
CA GLY A 116 6.54 -5.17 0.81
C GLY A 116 5.23 -4.40 0.69
N SER A 117 4.20 -4.75 1.48
CA SER A 117 2.91 -4.05 1.53
C SER A 117 3.09 -2.61 2.02
N HIS A 118 3.86 -2.42 3.09
CA HIS A 118 4.15 -1.09 3.64
C HIS A 118 4.88 -0.19 2.64
N CYS A 119 5.88 -0.72 1.93
CA CYS A 119 6.57 0.03 0.89
C CYS A 119 5.61 0.49 -0.22
N ASN A 120 4.74 -0.40 -0.69
CA ASN A 120 3.75 -0.05 -1.72
C ASN A 120 2.75 1.00 -1.21
N THR A 121 2.30 0.89 0.04
CA THR A 121 1.39 1.85 0.66
C THR A 121 2.02 3.23 0.76
N VAL A 122 3.24 3.34 1.27
CA VAL A 122 3.97 4.62 1.34
C VAL A 122 4.10 5.25 -0.05
N ILE A 123 4.52 4.48 -1.06
CA ILE A 123 4.65 4.98 -2.43
C ILE A 123 3.30 5.47 -2.96
N ASN A 124 2.23 4.69 -2.81
CA ASN A 124 0.90 5.06 -3.28
C ASN A 124 0.36 6.33 -2.60
N LEU A 125 0.60 6.50 -1.30
CA LEU A 125 0.21 7.70 -0.56
C LEU A 125 1.02 8.92 -1.04
N VAL A 126 2.34 8.77 -1.25
CA VAL A 126 3.18 9.85 -1.79
C VAL A 126 2.73 10.25 -3.18
N GLU A 127 2.52 9.30 -4.09
CA GLU A 127 2.03 9.57 -5.44
C GLU A 127 0.66 10.26 -5.42
N SER A 128 -0.24 9.82 -4.54
CA SER A 128 -1.56 10.45 -4.38
C SER A 128 -1.43 11.89 -3.90
N TRP A 129 -0.56 12.16 -2.95
CA TRP A 129 -0.31 13.50 -2.45
C TRP A 129 0.32 14.41 -3.53
N GLU A 130 1.31 13.90 -4.28
CA GLU A 130 1.99 14.65 -5.35
C GLU A 130 1.06 14.95 -6.53
N HIS A 131 0.22 13.99 -6.94
CA HIS A 131 -0.65 14.16 -8.10
C HIS A 131 -1.93 14.95 -7.84
N PHE A 132 -2.49 14.84 -6.63
CA PHE A 132 -3.81 15.40 -6.33
C PHE A 132 -3.79 16.52 -5.29
N SER A 133 -2.63 16.86 -4.73
CA SER A 133 -2.47 17.94 -3.73
C SER A 133 -3.49 17.83 -2.58
N ILE A 134 -3.67 16.62 -2.07
CA ILE A 134 -4.61 16.32 -0.98
C ILE A 134 -4.24 17.13 0.26
N ARG A 135 -5.20 17.90 0.79
CA ARG A 135 -5.00 18.79 1.95
C ARG A 135 -6.01 18.55 3.08
N ARG A 136 -6.57 17.34 3.13
CA ARG A 136 -7.50 16.94 4.18
C ARG A 136 -6.79 16.92 5.53
N ASP A 137 -7.40 17.53 6.53
CA ASP A 137 -6.94 17.62 7.92
C ASP A 137 -8.17 17.39 8.82
N GLU A 138 -8.40 16.13 9.20
CA GLU A 138 -9.54 15.70 10.00
C GLU A 138 -9.09 14.90 11.24
N THR A 139 -7.79 14.55 11.31
CA THR A 139 -7.30 13.61 12.32
C THR A 139 -5.98 14.08 12.90
N MET A 140 -5.90 14.16 14.23
CA MET A 140 -4.65 14.41 14.94
C MET A 140 -3.88 13.10 15.14
N VAL A 141 -2.59 13.10 14.81
CA VAL A 141 -1.68 11.99 15.08
C VAL A 141 -0.46 12.47 15.86
N ASP A 142 -0.29 11.94 17.06
CA ASP A 142 0.89 12.16 17.91
C ASP A 142 1.71 10.87 17.96
N GLN A 143 2.80 10.83 17.18
CA GLN A 143 3.69 9.67 17.09
C GLN A 143 4.46 9.42 18.40
N ASP A 144 4.81 10.47 19.15
CA ASP A 144 5.56 10.36 20.38
C ASP A 144 4.73 9.77 21.52
N GLN A 145 3.45 10.19 21.59
CA GLN A 145 2.50 9.67 22.58
C GLN A 145 1.76 8.40 22.11
N ARG A 146 1.96 8.00 20.86
CA ARG A 146 1.24 6.88 20.24
C ARG A 146 -0.27 7.06 20.33
N TYR A 147 -0.76 8.25 19.98
CA TYR A 147 -2.15 8.64 20.15
C TYR A 147 -2.72 9.23 18.86
N VAL A 148 -3.92 8.82 18.52
CA VAL A 148 -4.71 9.30 17.38
C VAL A 148 -6.07 9.76 17.88
N ASP A 149 -6.51 10.94 17.43
CA ASP A 149 -7.84 11.47 17.73
C ASP A 149 -8.54 11.84 16.42
N ILE A 150 -9.47 10.99 16.02
CA ILE A 150 -10.23 11.14 14.78
C ILE A 150 -11.27 12.24 14.92
N HIS A 151 -11.53 13.00 13.88
CA HIS A 151 -12.38 14.21 13.85
C HIS A 151 -11.85 15.35 14.73
N ARG A 152 -10.53 15.42 14.87
CA ARG A 152 -9.85 16.52 15.55
C ARG A 152 -8.72 17.05 14.66
N PRO A 153 -8.99 18.04 13.80
CA PRO A 153 -7.95 18.69 12.97
C PRO A 153 -6.82 19.25 13.83
N ASP A 154 -5.58 19.09 13.39
CA ASP A 154 -4.38 19.56 14.11
C ASP A 154 -3.50 20.52 13.30
N GLY A 155 -3.95 20.92 12.11
CA GLY A 155 -3.22 21.78 11.18
C GLY A 155 -2.22 21.02 10.30
N LYS A 156 -2.20 19.68 10.39
CA LYS A 156 -1.36 18.82 9.56
C LYS A 156 -2.23 18.03 8.58
N THR A 157 -1.68 17.76 7.42
CA THR A 157 -2.40 17.00 6.39
C THR A 157 -2.42 15.51 6.74
N ASP A 158 -3.61 14.91 6.81
CA ASP A 158 -3.82 13.50 7.17
C ASP A 158 -2.96 12.52 6.36
N ILE A 159 -2.85 12.75 5.05
CA ILE A 159 -2.04 11.88 4.19
C ILE A 159 -0.55 11.96 4.52
N LEU A 160 -0.03 13.12 4.92
CA LEU A 160 1.36 13.27 5.36
C LEU A 160 1.60 12.60 6.71
N GLN A 161 0.62 12.65 7.62
CA GLN A 161 0.68 11.91 8.88
C GLN A 161 0.71 10.39 8.64
N GLN A 162 -0.05 9.89 7.67
CA GLN A 162 -0.02 8.47 7.27
C GLN A 162 1.31 8.10 6.60
N ILE A 163 1.84 8.95 5.70
CA ILE A 163 3.15 8.72 5.08
C ILE A 163 4.24 8.65 6.16
N GLU A 164 4.23 9.58 7.13
CA GLU A 164 5.14 9.56 8.27
C GLU A 164 5.03 8.25 9.04
N HIS A 165 3.80 7.83 9.39
CA HIS A 165 3.56 6.63 10.17
C HIS A 165 4.11 5.36 9.52
N GLY A 166 3.83 5.14 8.23
CA GLY A 166 4.39 4.01 7.50
C GLY A 166 5.89 4.08 7.29
N THR A 167 6.42 5.30 7.10
CA THR A 167 7.85 5.53 6.93
C THR A 167 8.65 5.20 8.18
N LEU A 168 8.11 5.49 9.37
CA LEU A 168 8.75 5.15 10.64
C LEU A 168 9.01 3.65 10.77
N ALA A 169 8.07 2.79 10.36
CA ALA A 169 8.25 1.34 10.37
C ALA A 169 9.37 0.87 9.43
N LEU A 170 9.51 1.51 8.26
CA LEU A 170 10.56 1.18 7.29
C LEU A 170 11.94 1.65 7.76
N VAL A 171 12.05 2.89 8.25
CA VAL A 171 13.31 3.44 8.77
C VAL A 171 13.79 2.66 9.97
N ALA A 172 12.88 2.20 10.85
CA ALA A 172 13.21 1.39 12.01
C ALA A 172 13.96 0.10 11.63
N GLN A 173 13.58 -0.56 10.53
CA GLN A 173 14.29 -1.74 10.03
C GLN A 173 15.74 -1.39 9.64
N HIS A 174 15.94 -0.28 8.91
CA HIS A 174 17.28 0.15 8.52
C HIS A 174 18.14 0.61 9.71
N ARG A 175 17.54 1.23 10.73
CA ARG A 175 18.25 1.56 12.00
C ARG A 175 18.71 0.30 12.73
N ALA A 176 17.88 -0.73 12.77
CA ALA A 176 18.18 -1.98 13.47
C ALA A 176 19.17 -2.89 12.73
N PHE A 177 19.00 -3.03 11.41
CA PHE A 177 19.67 -4.05 10.60
C PHE A 177 20.53 -3.49 9.46
N GLY A 178 20.49 -2.20 9.19
CA GLY A 178 21.11 -1.58 8.00
C GLY A 178 20.36 -1.87 6.69
N ARG A 179 19.26 -2.63 6.72
CA ARG A 179 18.49 -3.08 5.56
C ARG A 179 17.03 -3.34 5.90
N ALA A 180 16.20 -3.53 4.88
CA ALA A 180 14.85 -4.04 5.03
C ALA A 180 14.85 -5.55 5.42
N ILE A 181 13.81 -5.98 6.12
CA ILE A 181 13.54 -7.37 6.51
C ILE A 181 12.24 -7.86 5.84
N ALA A 182 11.87 -9.13 6.06
CA ALA A 182 10.60 -9.65 5.55
C ALA A 182 9.39 -8.96 6.20
N GLY A 183 9.44 -8.79 7.52
CA GLY A 183 8.40 -8.11 8.28
C GLY A 183 8.41 -8.49 9.76
N ILE A 184 7.43 -7.98 10.48
CA ILE A 184 7.05 -8.41 11.83
C ILE A 184 5.77 -9.22 11.66
N ILE A 185 5.84 -10.52 11.88
CA ILE A 185 4.87 -11.50 11.39
C ILE A 185 4.38 -12.34 12.54
N VAL A 186 3.09 -12.65 12.57
CA VAL A 186 2.51 -13.64 13.49
C VAL A 186 3.19 -15.00 13.28
N PRO A 187 3.80 -15.60 14.29
CA PRO A 187 4.75 -16.70 14.09
C PRO A 187 4.13 -18.02 13.63
N ASN A 188 2.85 -18.26 13.90
CA ASN A 188 2.17 -19.51 13.57
C ASN A 188 0.65 -19.39 13.65
N LEU A 189 -0.07 -20.41 13.16
CA LEU A 189 -1.55 -20.45 13.17
C LEU A 189 -2.16 -20.40 14.58
N HIS A 190 -1.44 -20.77 15.61
CA HIS A 190 -1.95 -20.71 16.98
C HIS A 190 -2.18 -19.26 17.44
N GLN A 191 -1.32 -18.35 17.00
CA GLN A 191 -1.40 -16.92 17.26
C GLN A 191 -2.26 -16.16 16.24
N TYR A 192 -2.82 -16.85 15.25
CA TYR A 192 -3.64 -16.30 14.18
C TYR A 192 -5.15 -16.29 14.49
N HIS A 193 -5.58 -16.77 15.64
CA HIS A 193 -7.00 -16.96 15.93
C HIS A 193 -7.76 -15.71 16.42
N HIS A 194 -7.08 -14.64 16.66
CA HIS A 194 -7.65 -13.38 17.16
C HIS A 194 -8.02 -12.38 16.08
N LEU A 195 -8.66 -12.82 15.02
CA LEU A 195 -9.12 -11.90 13.98
C LEU A 195 -10.13 -10.91 14.55
N GLY A 196 -9.99 -9.63 14.20
CA GLY A 196 -11.03 -8.64 14.39
C GLY A 196 -10.61 -7.39 15.12
N ASP A 197 -10.21 -7.40 16.36
CA ASP A 197 -10.05 -6.21 17.18
C ASP A 197 -8.61 -6.09 17.72
N GLY A 198 -7.85 -5.10 17.22
CA GLY A 198 -6.47 -4.86 17.62
C GLY A 198 -6.28 -4.66 19.11
N SER A 199 -7.29 -4.13 19.83
CA SER A 199 -7.21 -3.94 21.28
C SER A 199 -7.34 -5.23 22.08
N THR A 200 -7.82 -6.30 21.46
CA THR A 200 -7.98 -7.63 22.09
C THR A 200 -7.03 -8.68 21.55
N MET A 201 -6.24 -8.32 20.52
CA MET A 201 -5.26 -9.21 19.89
C MET A 201 -4.03 -9.43 20.74
N THR A 202 -3.66 -8.44 21.53
CA THR A 202 -2.41 -8.44 22.29
C THR A 202 -2.65 -8.00 23.71
N ASP A 203 -1.92 -8.61 24.63
CA ASP A 203 -1.90 -8.16 26.03
C ASP A 203 -0.67 -7.30 26.35
N ASN A 204 0.18 -7.04 25.36
CA ASN A 204 1.45 -6.30 25.45
C ASN A 204 2.46 -6.92 26.46
N LEU A 205 2.35 -8.25 26.68
CA LEU A 205 3.25 -9.04 27.50
C LEU A 205 3.87 -10.16 26.66
N ILE A 206 5.11 -10.47 26.91
CA ILE A 206 5.88 -11.47 26.18
C ILE A 206 5.26 -12.86 26.36
N TYR A 207 4.99 -13.54 25.26
CA TYR A 207 4.50 -14.91 25.30
C TYR A 207 5.51 -15.89 25.92
N ASP A 208 5.07 -16.59 26.93
CA ASP A 208 5.79 -17.70 27.56
C ASP A 208 4.94 -18.98 27.47
N PRO A 209 5.35 -19.98 26.66
CA PRO A 209 4.58 -21.19 26.48
C PRO A 209 4.49 -22.08 27.73
N ASP A 210 5.31 -21.82 28.75
CA ASP A 210 5.29 -22.53 30.02
C ASP A 210 4.22 -22.00 30.98
N LEU A 211 3.63 -20.85 30.69
CA LEU A 211 2.52 -20.28 31.46
C LEU A 211 1.15 -20.78 30.96
N ALA A 212 0.18 -20.88 31.87
CA ALA A 212 -1.19 -21.17 31.46
C ALA A 212 -1.77 -20.02 30.63
N PRO A 213 -2.73 -20.26 29.69
CA PRO A 213 -3.42 -19.21 28.96
C PRO A 213 -3.97 -18.14 29.93
N TYR A 214 -3.69 -16.86 29.62
CA TYR A 214 -4.04 -15.68 30.45
C TYR A 214 -3.34 -15.60 31.83
N GLU A 215 -2.42 -16.50 32.16
CA GLU A 215 -1.54 -16.35 33.31
C GLU A 215 -0.51 -15.24 33.01
N ARG A 216 -0.25 -14.38 34.00
CA ARG A 216 0.69 -13.27 33.89
C ARG A 216 1.76 -13.35 34.96
N LYS A 217 3.02 -13.14 34.57
CA LYS A 217 4.17 -13.20 35.47
C LYS A 217 5.22 -12.16 35.07
N GLY A 218 5.16 -10.98 35.69
CA GLY A 218 6.02 -9.86 35.35
C GLY A 218 5.73 -9.34 33.95
N GLU A 219 6.71 -9.40 33.04
CA GLU A 219 6.58 -8.97 31.64
C GLU A 219 6.13 -10.12 30.71
N TYR A 220 5.72 -11.28 31.26
CA TYR A 220 5.35 -12.47 30.51
C TYR A 220 3.90 -12.84 30.70
N SER A 221 3.31 -13.47 29.68
CA SER A 221 1.99 -14.08 29.77
C SER A 221 1.91 -15.39 29.00
N GLY A 222 0.92 -16.22 29.29
CA GLY A 222 0.60 -17.42 28.52
C GLY A 222 -0.28 -17.16 27.29
N THR A 223 -0.54 -15.90 26.93
CA THR A 223 -1.33 -15.53 25.77
C THR A 223 -0.44 -15.51 24.51
N PRO A 224 -0.73 -16.35 23.48
CA PRO A 224 0.12 -16.47 22.31
C PRO A 224 -0.23 -15.42 21.26
N ASP A 225 0.18 -14.18 21.46
CA ASP A 225 -0.19 -13.00 20.65
C ASP A 225 1.00 -12.20 20.09
N ASP A 226 2.25 -12.58 20.38
CA ASP A 226 3.45 -11.91 19.91
C ASP A 226 3.68 -12.11 18.40
N ARG A 227 4.23 -11.07 17.77
CA ARG A 227 4.75 -11.15 16.40
C ARG A 227 6.29 -11.12 16.41
N TRP A 228 6.89 -11.86 15.48
CA TRP A 228 8.34 -11.99 15.39
C TRP A 228 8.91 -11.25 14.18
N ALA A 229 10.11 -10.71 14.33
CA ALA A 229 10.87 -10.14 13.23
C ALA A 229 11.50 -11.26 12.38
N PHE A 230 11.00 -11.43 11.16
CA PHE A 230 11.54 -12.34 10.15
C PHE A 230 12.63 -11.62 9.36
N THR A 231 13.88 -11.88 9.74
CA THR A 231 15.03 -11.07 9.35
C THR A 231 15.81 -11.58 8.14
N MET A 232 15.33 -12.64 7.49
CA MET A 232 15.90 -13.10 6.22
C MET A 232 15.93 -12.00 5.17
N ARG A 233 17.07 -11.88 4.49
CA ARG A 233 17.24 -10.91 3.42
C ARG A 233 16.43 -11.28 2.18
N MET A 234 15.64 -10.33 1.71
CA MET A 234 14.86 -10.43 0.47
C MET A 234 15.18 -9.24 -0.43
N PRO A 235 15.87 -9.44 -1.58
CA PRO A 235 16.23 -8.34 -2.49
C PRO A 235 15.03 -7.50 -2.94
N SER A 236 13.86 -8.12 -3.17
CA SER A 236 12.63 -7.41 -3.52
C SER A 236 12.22 -6.42 -2.42
N ASN A 237 12.32 -6.80 -1.14
CA ASN A 237 12.01 -5.89 -0.04
C ASN A 237 13.06 -4.79 0.10
N SER A 238 14.33 -5.08 -0.17
CA SER A 238 15.39 -4.07 -0.18
C SER A 238 15.11 -2.99 -1.21
N TYR A 239 14.87 -3.35 -2.47
CA TYR A 239 14.56 -2.39 -3.53
C TYR A 239 13.22 -1.66 -3.29
N SER A 240 12.19 -2.38 -2.83
CA SER A 240 10.90 -1.74 -2.46
C SER A 240 11.08 -0.70 -1.36
N SER A 241 11.88 -1.01 -0.34
CA SER A 241 12.18 -0.08 0.75
C SER A 241 12.99 1.14 0.27
N ILE A 242 13.96 0.94 -0.61
CA ILE A 242 14.71 2.04 -1.25
C ILE A 242 13.75 2.98 -1.99
N ALA A 243 12.84 2.42 -2.80
CA ALA A 243 11.84 3.19 -3.52
C ALA A 243 10.92 3.97 -2.57
N ALA A 244 10.40 3.30 -1.54
CA ALA A 244 9.49 3.92 -0.57
C ALA A 244 10.15 5.04 0.24
N LEU A 245 11.38 4.84 0.70
CA LEU A 245 12.12 5.86 1.44
C LEU A 245 12.51 7.05 0.56
N ALA A 246 12.91 6.81 -0.70
CA ALA A 246 13.15 7.89 -1.65
C ALA A 246 11.87 8.70 -1.96
N ALA A 247 10.73 8.03 -2.12
CA ALA A 247 9.45 8.70 -2.29
C ALA A 247 9.06 9.49 -1.03
N ALA A 248 9.11 8.87 0.15
CA ALA A 248 8.78 9.50 1.43
C ALA A 248 9.64 10.75 1.69
N SER A 249 10.92 10.73 1.31
CA SER A 249 11.81 11.88 1.47
C SER A 249 11.30 13.13 0.76
N ARG A 250 10.61 12.98 -0.39
CA ARG A 250 10.03 14.11 -1.11
C ARG A 250 8.78 14.65 -0.40
N ALA A 251 7.86 13.75 -0.03
CA ALA A 251 6.59 14.14 0.59
C ALA A 251 6.78 14.76 1.98
N LEU A 252 7.78 14.29 2.75
CA LEU A 252 8.03 14.75 4.10
C LEU A 252 8.84 16.04 4.19
N ARG A 253 9.40 16.56 3.09
CA ARG A 253 10.03 17.88 3.05
C ARG A 253 9.00 18.97 3.36
N GLY A 254 9.35 19.86 4.28
CA GLY A 254 8.43 20.89 4.78
C GLY A 254 7.43 20.42 5.83
N TYR A 255 7.33 19.08 6.04
CA TYR A 255 6.51 18.48 7.07
C TYR A 255 7.33 17.90 8.24
N ASN A 256 8.29 17.02 7.96
CA ASN A 256 9.25 16.46 8.90
C ASN A 256 10.63 16.35 8.24
N GLU A 257 11.40 17.43 8.29
CA GLU A 257 12.70 17.53 7.61
C GLU A 257 13.72 16.50 8.11
N VAL A 258 13.70 16.17 9.40
CA VAL A 258 14.63 15.21 9.98
C VAL A 258 14.39 13.81 9.41
N LEU A 259 13.16 13.40 9.36
CA LEU A 259 12.79 12.11 8.78
C LEU A 259 12.99 12.11 7.26
N ALA A 260 12.66 13.20 6.57
CA ALA A 260 12.89 13.33 5.12
C ALA A 260 14.36 13.14 4.75
N GLU A 261 15.26 13.78 5.49
CA GLU A 261 16.71 13.66 5.26
C GLU A 261 17.23 12.26 5.62
N GLU A 262 16.76 11.68 6.72
CA GLU A 262 17.10 10.30 7.07
C GLU A 262 16.64 9.31 6.01
N CYS A 263 15.47 9.49 5.42
CA CYS A 263 14.93 8.65 4.35
C CYS A 263 15.84 8.64 3.13
N ILE A 264 16.26 9.80 2.62
CA ILE A 264 17.09 9.84 1.40
C ILE A 264 18.50 9.34 1.65
N ILE A 265 19.10 9.63 2.80
CA ILE A 265 20.40 9.08 3.19
C ILE A 265 20.34 7.56 3.28
N THR A 266 19.28 7.04 3.92
CA THR A 266 19.06 5.60 4.07
C THR A 266 18.84 4.92 2.73
N ALA A 267 18.01 5.50 1.85
CA ALA A 267 17.75 4.96 0.52
C ALA A 267 19.02 4.86 -0.33
N ARG A 268 19.83 5.92 -0.34
CA ARG A 268 21.12 5.92 -1.07
C ARG A 268 22.10 4.89 -0.53
N ARG A 269 22.24 4.79 0.77
CA ARG A 269 23.12 3.79 1.40
C ARG A 269 22.63 2.38 1.06
N ALA A 270 21.34 2.11 1.25
CA ALA A 270 20.75 0.81 0.97
C ALA A 270 20.88 0.44 -0.51
N TRP A 271 20.79 1.40 -1.44
CA TRP A 271 21.06 1.18 -2.85
C TRP A 271 22.49 0.69 -3.10
N VAL A 272 23.49 1.39 -2.55
CA VAL A 272 24.90 1.00 -2.68
C VAL A 272 25.16 -0.39 -2.08
N ASP A 273 24.59 -0.65 -0.90
CA ASP A 273 24.73 -1.92 -0.20
C ASP A 273 24.07 -3.08 -0.98
N GLU A 274 22.93 -2.83 -1.65
CA GLU A 274 22.24 -3.85 -2.44
C GLU A 274 22.97 -4.13 -3.75
N GLN A 275 23.49 -3.12 -4.44
CA GLN A 275 24.30 -3.27 -5.65
C GLN A 275 25.63 -4.01 -5.41
N ALA A 276 26.16 -3.95 -4.20
CA ALA A 276 27.36 -4.69 -3.81
C ALA A 276 27.12 -6.20 -3.53
N GLN A 277 25.86 -6.63 -3.51
CA GLN A 277 25.53 -8.03 -3.26
C GLN A 277 25.70 -8.89 -4.50
N PRO A 278 26.03 -10.19 -4.34
CA PRO A 278 26.09 -11.12 -5.47
C PRO A 278 24.74 -11.19 -6.19
N GLU A 279 24.78 -11.22 -7.52
CA GLU A 279 23.59 -11.47 -8.32
C GLU A 279 22.94 -12.80 -7.91
N ARG A 280 21.63 -12.78 -7.69
CA ARG A 280 20.85 -13.99 -7.47
C ARG A 280 20.21 -14.44 -8.75
N GLU A 281 20.59 -15.63 -9.22
CA GLU A 281 20.02 -16.25 -10.40
C GLU A 281 18.59 -16.78 -10.15
N GLY A 282 17.81 -16.94 -11.23
CA GLY A 282 16.51 -17.61 -11.25
C GLY A 282 15.32 -16.69 -10.95
N ARG A 283 14.22 -17.28 -10.42
CA ARG A 283 12.94 -16.58 -10.18
C ARG A 283 13.08 -15.32 -9.31
N TRP A 284 14.00 -15.33 -8.37
CA TRP A 284 14.24 -14.19 -7.46
C TRP A 284 14.96 -13.02 -8.16
N GLY A 285 15.88 -13.29 -9.07
CA GLY A 285 16.49 -12.24 -9.90
C GLY A 285 15.46 -11.56 -10.81
N PHE A 286 14.55 -12.34 -11.38
CA PHE A 286 13.49 -11.83 -12.24
C PHE A 286 12.44 -10.98 -11.50
N LEU A 287 12.03 -11.38 -10.30
CA LEU A 287 11.10 -10.59 -9.47
C LEU A 287 11.76 -9.31 -8.93
N GLY A 288 13.06 -9.33 -8.69
CA GLY A 288 13.83 -8.18 -8.22
C GLY A 288 13.92 -7.05 -9.26
N ARG A 289 14.05 -7.36 -10.55
CA ARG A 289 14.25 -6.34 -11.60
C ARG A 289 13.12 -5.30 -11.69
N GLY A 290 11.86 -5.69 -11.55
CA GLY A 290 10.74 -4.73 -11.60
C GLY A 290 10.76 -3.73 -10.44
N VAL A 291 11.11 -4.18 -9.23
CA VAL A 291 11.21 -3.31 -8.05
C VAL A 291 12.50 -2.49 -8.05
N GLU A 292 13.56 -2.99 -8.68
CA GLU A 292 14.81 -2.25 -8.92
C GLU A 292 14.58 -1.05 -9.84
N ILE A 293 13.85 -1.24 -10.95
CA ILE A 293 13.44 -0.16 -11.85
C ILE A 293 12.71 0.94 -11.08
N ARG A 294 11.76 0.55 -10.23
CA ARG A 294 11.04 1.51 -9.39
C ARG A 294 11.95 2.22 -8.40
N ALA A 295 12.92 1.53 -7.80
CA ALA A 295 13.89 2.14 -6.89
C ALA A 295 14.75 3.19 -7.60
N LEU A 296 15.22 2.90 -8.82
CA LEU A 296 15.96 3.87 -9.64
C LEU A 296 15.12 5.10 -9.95
N LEU A 297 13.87 4.92 -10.37
CA LEU A 297 12.97 6.04 -10.66
C LEU A 297 12.77 6.91 -9.42
N GLN A 298 12.43 6.31 -8.27
CA GLN A 298 12.17 7.07 -7.05
C GLN A 298 13.43 7.78 -6.51
N LEU A 299 14.62 7.16 -6.65
CA LEU A 299 15.90 7.81 -6.34
C LEU A 299 16.16 8.98 -7.28
N TYR A 300 15.93 8.83 -8.58
CA TYR A 300 16.05 9.93 -9.53
C TYR A 300 15.12 11.09 -9.17
N LEU A 301 13.83 10.82 -8.96
CA LEU A 301 12.84 11.84 -8.59
C LEU A 301 13.20 12.56 -7.28
N ALA A 302 13.84 11.86 -6.33
CA ALA A 302 14.23 12.44 -5.05
C ALA A 302 15.54 13.24 -5.10
N THR A 303 16.46 12.90 -6.00
CA THR A 303 17.82 13.44 -5.99
C THR A 303 18.17 14.29 -7.22
N GLY A 304 17.51 14.06 -8.35
CA GLY A 304 17.85 14.65 -9.64
C GLY A 304 19.17 14.13 -10.25
N GLU A 305 19.76 13.07 -9.68
CA GLU A 305 21.06 12.54 -10.14
C GLU A 305 20.92 11.73 -11.42
N SER A 306 21.59 12.15 -12.49
CA SER A 306 21.50 11.53 -13.82
C SER A 306 21.85 10.06 -13.85
N GLN A 307 22.77 9.61 -12.98
CA GLN A 307 23.13 8.20 -12.88
C GLN A 307 21.93 7.26 -12.65
N TYR A 308 20.95 7.68 -11.86
CA TYR A 308 19.73 6.89 -11.63
C TYR A 308 18.79 6.94 -12.85
N ALA A 309 18.69 8.11 -13.49
CA ALA A 309 17.90 8.26 -14.70
C ALA A 309 18.45 7.42 -15.87
N ASP A 310 19.77 7.39 -16.05
CA ASP A 310 20.42 6.65 -17.12
C ASP A 310 20.22 5.14 -16.96
N GLN A 311 20.43 4.62 -15.74
CA GLN A 311 20.17 3.21 -15.43
C GLN A 311 18.68 2.87 -15.54
N PHE A 312 17.79 3.76 -15.09
CA PHE A 312 16.36 3.58 -15.24
C PHE A 312 15.96 3.47 -16.71
N LYS A 313 16.43 4.38 -17.58
CA LYS A 313 16.14 4.36 -19.02
C LYS A 313 16.56 3.05 -19.66
N GLU A 314 17.78 2.57 -19.37
CA GLU A 314 18.27 1.30 -19.89
C GLU A 314 17.38 0.13 -19.48
N MET A 315 17.10 0.00 -18.19
CA MET A 315 16.34 -1.13 -17.64
C MET A 315 14.85 -1.08 -18.02
N ILE A 316 14.22 0.10 -18.08
CA ILE A 316 12.79 0.21 -18.38
C ILE A 316 12.50 -0.18 -19.82
N PHE A 317 13.32 0.22 -20.79
CA PHE A 317 13.11 -0.15 -22.18
C PHE A 317 13.35 -1.65 -22.42
N GLU A 318 14.38 -2.26 -21.82
CA GLU A 318 14.55 -3.72 -21.82
C GLU A 318 13.32 -4.44 -21.25
N ALA A 319 12.78 -3.93 -20.16
CA ALA A 319 11.62 -4.52 -19.52
C ALA A 319 10.32 -4.37 -20.35
N LEU A 320 10.14 -3.24 -21.03
CA LEU A 320 9.00 -3.00 -21.93
C LEU A 320 9.06 -3.87 -23.19
N GLU A 321 10.23 -4.10 -23.77
CA GLU A 321 10.43 -5.02 -24.89
C GLU A 321 10.01 -6.45 -24.52
N ASN A 322 10.36 -6.88 -23.31
CA ASN A 322 10.04 -8.23 -22.84
C ASN A 322 8.57 -8.38 -22.37
N ARG A 323 8.02 -7.37 -21.69
CA ARG A 323 6.66 -7.40 -21.11
C ARG A 323 6.07 -5.98 -20.96
N PRO A 324 5.55 -5.39 -22.03
CA PRO A 324 5.09 -3.99 -22.03
C PRO A 324 4.08 -3.65 -20.93
N GLY A 325 3.11 -4.52 -20.71
CA GLY A 325 2.01 -4.26 -19.76
C GLY A 325 2.45 -4.19 -18.30
N ARG A 326 3.54 -4.86 -17.92
CA ARG A 326 3.96 -4.97 -16.52
C ARG A 326 4.65 -3.72 -15.98
N ASN A 327 5.43 -3.03 -16.82
CA ASN A 327 6.28 -1.92 -16.41
C ASN A 327 5.79 -0.57 -16.96
N MET A 328 4.65 -0.56 -17.64
CA MET A 328 4.09 0.66 -18.26
C MET A 328 3.81 1.75 -17.22
N TYR A 329 3.42 1.38 -16.00
CA TYR A 329 3.18 2.34 -14.94
C TYR A 329 4.44 3.16 -14.60
N ASP A 330 5.55 2.49 -14.30
CA ASP A 330 6.81 3.17 -13.96
C ASP A 330 7.37 3.95 -15.15
N ALA A 331 7.19 3.43 -16.37
CA ALA A 331 7.59 4.11 -17.58
C ALA A 331 6.86 5.43 -17.80
N VAL A 332 5.53 5.44 -17.65
CA VAL A 332 4.74 6.66 -17.87
C VAL A 332 4.86 7.63 -16.69
N LEU A 333 5.04 7.12 -15.47
CA LEU A 333 5.26 7.95 -14.29
C LEU A 333 6.51 8.84 -14.43
N ALA A 334 7.54 8.34 -15.11
CA ALA A 334 8.78 9.07 -15.35
C ALA A 334 8.66 10.22 -16.36
N VAL A 335 7.67 10.19 -17.27
CA VAL A 335 7.60 11.12 -18.40
C VAL A 335 7.73 12.60 -18.05
N PRO A 336 7.08 13.12 -16.99
CA PRO A 336 7.20 14.55 -16.65
C PRO A 336 8.62 15.00 -16.28
N ASP A 337 9.49 14.09 -15.86
CA ASP A 337 10.83 14.36 -15.34
C ASP A 337 11.94 13.92 -16.32
N MET A 338 11.56 13.40 -17.50
CA MET A 338 12.46 12.96 -18.56
C MET A 338 12.42 13.91 -19.75
N ASP A 339 13.39 13.72 -20.67
CA ASP A 339 13.50 14.47 -21.91
C ASP A 339 12.47 14.02 -22.97
N GLU A 340 12.32 14.81 -24.04
CA GLU A 340 11.41 14.50 -25.14
C GLU A 340 11.81 13.22 -25.89
N GLU A 341 13.10 12.91 -25.98
CA GLU A 341 13.59 11.67 -26.58
C GLU A 341 13.04 10.44 -25.85
N TYR A 342 13.04 10.47 -24.52
CA TYR A 342 12.42 9.41 -23.71
C TYR A 342 10.90 9.28 -23.99
N ARG A 343 10.19 10.42 -24.06
CA ARG A 343 8.76 10.45 -24.36
C ARG A 343 8.47 9.87 -25.74
N GLU A 344 9.22 10.29 -26.77
CA GLU A 344 9.09 9.77 -28.13
C GLU A 344 9.38 8.26 -28.22
N ALA A 345 10.40 7.78 -27.51
CA ALA A 345 10.74 6.36 -27.47
C ALA A 345 9.64 5.49 -26.83
N LEU A 346 8.80 6.05 -25.95
CA LEU A 346 7.66 5.33 -25.35
C LEU A 346 6.46 5.18 -26.29
N VAL A 347 6.30 6.03 -27.32
CA VAL A 347 5.12 6.03 -28.20
C VAL A 347 4.76 4.65 -28.78
N PRO A 348 5.68 3.83 -29.28
CA PRO A 348 5.35 2.49 -29.77
C PRO A 348 4.72 1.59 -28.71
N PHE A 349 5.23 1.63 -27.48
CA PHE A 349 4.73 0.84 -26.35
C PHE A 349 3.37 1.33 -25.86
N VAL A 350 3.15 2.65 -25.87
CA VAL A 350 1.83 3.25 -25.55
C VAL A 350 0.78 2.83 -26.57
N LYS A 351 1.10 2.81 -27.87
CA LYS A 351 0.20 2.29 -28.92
C LYS A 351 -0.12 0.81 -28.73
N GLN A 352 0.87 0.01 -28.35
CA GLN A 352 0.67 -1.41 -28.05
C GLN A 352 -0.22 -1.59 -26.80
N TYR A 353 -0.03 -0.75 -25.77
CA TYR A 353 -0.87 -0.76 -24.58
C TYR A 353 -2.31 -0.35 -24.88
N LYS A 354 -2.51 0.62 -25.81
CA LYS A 354 -3.85 0.96 -26.33
C LYS A 354 -4.54 -0.23 -26.98
N ALA A 355 -3.84 -0.96 -27.86
CA ALA A 355 -4.39 -2.14 -28.50
C ALA A 355 -4.80 -3.22 -27.48
N TYR A 356 -3.99 -3.39 -26.41
CA TYR A 356 -4.38 -4.25 -25.29
C TYR A 356 -5.67 -3.77 -24.63
N ASN A 357 -5.79 -2.47 -24.31
CA ASN A 357 -6.97 -1.87 -23.71
C ASN A 357 -8.24 -2.06 -24.56
N GLU A 358 -8.12 -1.91 -25.88
CA GLU A 358 -9.22 -2.10 -26.84
C GLU A 358 -9.67 -3.57 -26.88
N GLY A 359 -8.72 -4.51 -26.80
CA GLY A 359 -9.01 -5.95 -26.76
C GLY A 359 -9.79 -6.40 -25.54
N LEU A 360 -9.72 -5.69 -24.42
CA LEU A 360 -10.45 -6.05 -23.19
C LEU A 360 -11.99 -6.08 -23.37
N LEU A 361 -12.53 -5.27 -24.30
CA LEU A 361 -13.96 -5.31 -24.62
C LEU A 361 -14.38 -6.57 -25.39
N GLU A 362 -13.46 -7.24 -26.05
CA GLU A 362 -13.71 -8.54 -26.68
C GLU A 362 -13.69 -9.67 -25.64
N GLU A 363 -12.92 -9.48 -24.54
CA GLU A 363 -12.81 -10.47 -23.47
C GLU A 363 -14.00 -10.41 -22.49
N ASN A 364 -14.44 -9.19 -22.14
CA ASN A 364 -15.57 -9.00 -21.22
C ASN A 364 -16.30 -7.67 -21.47
N PRO A 365 -17.61 -7.59 -21.13
CA PRO A 365 -18.44 -6.42 -21.41
C PRO A 365 -18.09 -5.18 -20.62
N TYR A 366 -17.25 -5.30 -19.60
CA TYR A 366 -16.81 -4.19 -18.74
C TYR A 366 -15.55 -3.52 -19.30
N GLY A 367 -14.80 -4.18 -20.17
CA GLY A 367 -13.56 -3.68 -20.77
C GLY A 367 -12.47 -3.39 -19.77
N VAL A 368 -12.34 -4.22 -18.74
CA VAL A 368 -11.32 -4.14 -17.68
C VAL A 368 -10.57 -5.46 -17.54
N PRO A 369 -9.32 -5.48 -17.02
CA PRO A 369 -8.53 -6.71 -16.90
C PRO A 369 -8.99 -7.55 -15.71
N ILE A 370 -9.99 -8.41 -15.92
CA ILE A 370 -10.49 -9.33 -14.90
C ILE A 370 -9.53 -10.53 -14.81
N ARG A 371 -9.00 -10.80 -13.60
CA ARG A 371 -8.16 -11.98 -13.35
C ARG A 371 -9.04 -13.18 -12.99
N GLU A 372 -8.74 -14.32 -13.58
CA GLU A 372 -9.32 -15.59 -13.17
C GLU A 372 -8.59 -16.14 -11.94
N GLY A 373 -9.29 -16.20 -10.83
CA GLY A 373 -8.75 -16.70 -9.57
C GLY A 373 -7.71 -15.79 -8.90
N GLY A 374 -7.23 -16.23 -7.77
CA GLY A 374 -6.24 -15.50 -6.95
C GLY A 374 -6.88 -14.61 -5.89
N TRP A 375 -6.02 -13.97 -5.12
CA TRP A 375 -6.38 -13.06 -4.05
C TRP A 375 -6.41 -11.61 -4.55
N ALA A 376 -7.28 -10.77 -3.99
CA ALA A 376 -7.34 -9.32 -4.22
C ALA A 376 -7.43 -8.90 -5.71
N GLY A 377 -8.27 -9.56 -6.52
CA GLY A 377 -8.35 -9.36 -7.98
C GLY A 377 -8.61 -7.91 -8.42
N ASN A 378 -9.25 -7.09 -7.58
CA ASN A 378 -9.52 -5.67 -7.87
C ASN A 378 -8.25 -4.82 -7.96
N GLU A 379 -7.14 -5.22 -7.32
CA GLU A 379 -5.86 -4.52 -7.41
C GLU A 379 -5.39 -4.39 -8.86
N SER A 380 -5.57 -5.42 -9.68
CA SER A 380 -5.19 -5.37 -11.10
C SER A 380 -5.99 -4.34 -11.89
N ILE A 381 -7.28 -4.15 -11.55
CA ILE A 381 -8.15 -3.15 -12.19
C ILE A 381 -7.76 -1.74 -11.76
N ILE A 382 -7.50 -1.55 -10.46
CA ILE A 382 -7.05 -0.25 -9.92
C ILE A 382 -5.69 0.14 -10.52
N SER A 383 -4.72 -0.78 -10.54
CA SER A 383 -3.41 -0.54 -11.13
C SER A 383 -3.49 -0.22 -12.63
N TRP A 384 -4.36 -0.92 -13.36
CA TRP A 384 -4.64 -0.63 -14.76
C TRP A 384 -5.27 0.76 -14.96
N ALA A 385 -6.24 1.12 -14.14
CA ALA A 385 -6.88 2.44 -14.19
C ALA A 385 -5.88 3.57 -13.87
N LYS A 386 -5.02 3.39 -12.86
CA LYS A 386 -3.92 4.32 -12.54
C LYS A 386 -2.96 4.49 -13.71
N THR A 387 -2.56 3.39 -14.34
CA THR A 387 -1.68 3.42 -15.52
C THR A 387 -2.32 4.22 -16.66
N ASN A 388 -3.59 3.97 -16.95
CA ASN A 388 -4.33 4.70 -17.99
C ASN A 388 -4.53 6.18 -17.65
N TYR A 389 -4.70 6.53 -16.38
CA TYR A 389 -4.75 7.91 -15.94
C TYR A 389 -3.45 8.66 -16.28
N LEU A 390 -2.30 8.08 -15.96
CA LEU A 390 -1.00 8.68 -16.30
C LEU A 390 -0.74 8.71 -17.80
N LEU A 391 -1.12 7.65 -18.53
CA LEU A 391 -1.03 7.60 -19.99
C LEU A 391 -1.88 8.66 -20.65
N ASN A 392 -3.11 8.89 -20.18
CA ASN A 392 -3.96 9.96 -20.70
C ASN A 392 -3.34 11.36 -20.44
N ARG A 393 -2.71 11.56 -19.28
CA ARG A 393 -2.04 12.85 -18.99
C ARG A 393 -0.82 13.09 -19.87
N SER A 394 -0.04 12.07 -20.17
CA SER A 394 1.24 12.18 -20.91
C SER A 394 1.07 12.00 -22.42
N PHE A 395 0.06 11.25 -22.86
CA PHE A 395 -0.22 10.89 -24.25
C PHE A 395 -1.72 11.01 -24.58
N PRO A 396 -2.36 12.19 -24.36
CA PRO A 396 -3.81 12.36 -24.55
C PRO A 396 -4.24 12.11 -26.00
N GLU A 397 -3.33 12.27 -26.97
CA GLU A 397 -3.55 12.00 -28.38
C GLU A 397 -3.64 10.49 -28.71
N ILE A 398 -3.19 9.61 -27.80
CA ILE A 398 -3.19 8.16 -28.00
C ILE A 398 -4.18 7.49 -27.06
N ILE A 399 -4.18 7.82 -25.78
CA ILE A 399 -5.00 7.23 -24.72
C ILE A 399 -6.01 8.25 -24.22
N GLY A 400 -7.29 7.96 -24.38
CA GLY A 400 -8.39 8.77 -23.82
C GLY A 400 -8.65 8.47 -22.34
N PRO A 401 -9.51 9.25 -21.67
CA PRO A 401 -9.85 9.08 -20.25
C PRO A 401 -10.78 7.89 -19.96
N GLU A 402 -11.40 7.32 -21.00
CA GLU A 402 -12.44 6.27 -20.88
C GLU A 402 -11.95 5.03 -20.15
N TYR A 403 -10.67 4.67 -20.28
CA TYR A 403 -10.11 3.48 -19.61
C TYR A 403 -10.03 3.68 -18.10
N THR A 404 -9.65 4.86 -17.65
CA THR A 404 -9.66 5.22 -16.23
C THR A 404 -11.07 5.14 -15.65
N TYR A 405 -12.04 5.71 -16.34
CA TYR A 405 -13.44 5.68 -15.91
C TYR A 405 -14.05 4.27 -15.91
N ARG A 406 -13.66 3.39 -16.84
CA ARG A 406 -14.09 1.97 -16.80
C ARG A 406 -13.63 1.28 -15.54
N GLY A 407 -12.37 1.48 -15.14
CA GLY A 407 -11.83 0.92 -13.89
C GLY A 407 -12.58 1.45 -12.66
N LEU A 408 -12.78 2.77 -12.56
CA LEU A 408 -13.55 3.38 -11.48
C LEU A 408 -15.00 2.86 -11.46
N SER A 409 -15.66 2.82 -12.61
CA SER A 409 -17.02 2.32 -12.73
C SER A 409 -17.14 0.87 -12.27
N TYR A 410 -16.15 0.03 -12.61
CA TYR A 410 -16.12 -1.35 -12.14
C TYR A 410 -16.02 -1.43 -10.62
N ILE A 411 -15.11 -0.69 -10.01
CA ILE A 411 -14.92 -0.65 -8.55
C ILE A 411 -16.19 -0.14 -7.84
N TYR A 412 -16.89 0.83 -8.43
CA TYR A 412 -18.10 1.42 -7.83
C TYR A 412 -19.40 0.71 -8.18
N GLY A 413 -19.37 -0.46 -8.81
CA GLY A 413 -20.53 -1.34 -8.96
C GLY A 413 -20.91 -1.75 -10.37
N CYS A 414 -20.22 -1.30 -11.41
CA CYS A 414 -20.43 -1.76 -12.79
C CYS A 414 -19.68 -3.07 -13.05
N HIS A 415 -20.15 -4.17 -12.42
CA HIS A 415 -19.55 -5.50 -12.49
C HIS A 415 -20.64 -6.57 -12.37
N PRO A 416 -20.33 -7.89 -12.48
CA PRO A 416 -21.35 -8.96 -12.48
C PRO A 416 -22.31 -8.99 -11.29
N TYR A 417 -21.89 -8.47 -10.13
CA TYR A 417 -22.73 -8.36 -8.93
C TYR A 417 -23.57 -7.08 -8.86
N SER A 418 -23.58 -6.31 -9.89
CA SER A 418 -24.32 -5.05 -10.15
C SER A 418 -24.71 -4.18 -8.95
N ASN A 419 -24.39 -2.89 -9.02
CA ASN A 419 -24.76 -1.86 -8.04
C ASN A 419 -24.17 -2.05 -6.63
N ILE A 420 -23.17 -2.91 -6.44
CA ILE A 420 -22.48 -3.07 -5.17
C ILE A 420 -21.08 -2.50 -5.34
N SER A 421 -20.80 -1.36 -4.73
CA SER A 421 -19.44 -0.82 -4.67
C SER A 421 -18.53 -1.73 -3.83
N PHE A 422 -17.30 -1.89 -4.27
CA PHE A 422 -16.25 -2.54 -3.48
C PHE A 422 -15.65 -1.61 -2.42
N VAL A 423 -15.98 -0.32 -2.47
CA VAL A 423 -15.60 0.66 -1.45
C VAL A 423 -16.78 0.86 -0.51
N SER A 424 -16.60 0.55 0.76
CA SER A 424 -17.64 0.70 1.78
C SER A 424 -18.04 2.16 1.94
N GLY A 425 -19.35 2.43 2.01
CA GLY A 425 -19.87 3.79 2.15
C GLY A 425 -19.90 4.63 0.87
N VAL A 426 -19.36 4.12 -0.24
CA VAL A 426 -19.32 4.83 -1.52
C VAL A 426 -20.17 4.11 -2.55
N GLY A 427 -20.87 4.86 -3.43
CA GLY A 427 -21.72 4.33 -4.48
C GLY A 427 -23.15 4.10 -4.04
N LEU A 428 -23.96 3.51 -4.94
CA LEU A 428 -25.39 3.30 -4.72
C LEU A 428 -25.67 2.28 -3.60
N ARG A 429 -24.87 1.24 -3.53
CA ARG A 429 -24.91 0.18 -2.52
C ARG A 429 -23.46 -0.27 -2.24
N SER A 430 -23.15 -0.52 -0.99
CA SER A 430 -21.84 -1.06 -0.59
C SER A 430 -21.99 -2.15 0.46
N LYS A 431 -20.91 -2.87 0.73
CA LYS A 431 -20.86 -3.78 1.87
C LYS A 431 -20.73 -2.98 3.17
N THR A 432 -21.32 -3.51 4.23
CA THR A 432 -21.25 -2.95 5.59
C THR A 432 -20.48 -3.85 6.53
N VAL A 433 -19.88 -4.92 5.99
CA VAL A 433 -19.07 -5.89 6.72
C VAL A 433 -17.67 -5.86 6.14
N ALA A 434 -16.67 -5.69 7.00
CA ALA A 434 -15.27 -5.74 6.63
C ALA A 434 -14.61 -7.00 7.21
N TYR A 435 -13.56 -7.46 6.54
CA TYR A 435 -12.67 -8.51 7.01
C TYR A 435 -11.50 -7.89 7.79
N GLY A 436 -10.99 -8.62 8.76
CA GLY A 436 -9.78 -8.23 9.49
C GLY A 436 -10.06 -7.69 10.89
N ASN A 437 -9.38 -6.63 11.26
CA ASN A 437 -9.34 -6.08 12.62
C ASN A 437 -10.55 -5.23 13.00
N ASN A 438 -11.67 -5.37 12.32
CA ASN A 438 -12.88 -4.70 12.70
C ASN A 438 -13.94 -5.73 13.13
N ARG A 439 -14.75 -5.34 14.10
CA ARG A 439 -15.95 -6.07 14.51
C ARG A 439 -17.15 -5.52 13.78
N ALA A 440 -17.35 -5.98 12.57
CA ALA A 440 -18.44 -5.54 11.71
C ALA A 440 -19.84 -5.59 12.37
N ASN A 441 -20.02 -6.42 13.40
CA ASN A 441 -21.25 -6.48 14.17
C ASN A 441 -21.52 -5.22 15.02
N TYR A 442 -20.50 -4.40 15.27
CA TYR A 442 -20.61 -3.26 16.19
C TYR A 442 -20.49 -1.92 15.49
N SER A 443 -19.92 -1.89 14.31
CA SER A 443 -19.74 -0.64 13.59
C SER A 443 -19.54 -0.83 12.09
N PHE A 444 -20.14 0.08 11.37
CA PHE A 444 -19.85 0.29 9.96
C PHE A 444 -18.59 1.13 9.84
N ILE A 445 -17.68 0.73 8.96
CA ILE A 445 -16.47 1.46 8.60
C ILE A 445 -16.53 1.72 7.10
N ALA A 446 -16.49 2.99 6.73
CA ALA A 446 -16.40 3.40 5.33
C ALA A 446 -14.95 3.33 4.82
N GLY A 447 -14.76 2.96 3.53
CA GLY A 447 -13.44 2.85 2.92
C GLY A 447 -13.05 1.48 2.40
#